data_f13852eeea0616b2eceb5ad72c9544c0
#
_entry.id   f13852eeea0616b2eceb5ad72c9544c0
#
_cell.length_a   1.000
_cell.length_b   1.000
_cell.length_c   1.000
_cell.angle_alpha   90.00
_cell.angle_beta   90.00
_cell.angle_gamma   90.00
#
_symmetry.space_group_name_H-M   'P 1'
#
loop_
_entity.id
_entity.type
_entity.pdbx_description
1 polymer ?
#
loop_
_entity_poly.entity_id
_entity_poly.type
_entity_poly.pdbx_seq_one_letter_code
_entity_poly.pdbx_strand_id
1 'polypeptide(L)'
;KDDKDRVLIKKDGNYTYFTPDTAYHYNKINRGNDILIDLMGADHHGYINRLKASLETFGVDSDRLEIQIMQMVRLMQNGEEVKMSKRTGNAITLREIMDEVGIDAARYFLTMRSPDSHFDFDLELAKEQSQDNPIYYAQYAHARICSILKQAKEQGIEVSTDADFSKINNDKAIDLLKKVAEFESTIESAAEHRAPHRLTNYIQDLAAAFHKFYNAEKVLTDDTEKTKAHVAMIEAVRITLHNALALVG
;
A
#
# COMPACT_ATOMS: atom_id res chain seq x y z
N LYS A 1 -16.44 -27.49 -0.42
CA LYS A 1 -16.20 -28.86 -0.92
C LYS A 1 -15.45 -28.80 -2.24
N ASP A 2 -14.46 -29.70 -2.45
CA ASP A 2 -13.77 -29.83 -3.74
C ASP A 2 -14.73 -30.52 -4.78
N ASP A 3 -14.41 -30.36 -6.06
CA ASP A 3 -15.20 -30.86 -7.19
C ASP A 3 -15.04 -32.36 -7.43
N LYS A 4 -13.95 -32.97 -6.90
CA LYS A 4 -13.63 -34.40 -7.06
C LYS A 4 -12.65 -34.91 -6.02
N ASP A 5 -12.54 -36.25 -5.94
CA ASP A 5 -11.52 -36.89 -5.11
C ASP A 5 -10.11 -36.57 -5.58
N ARG A 6 -9.22 -36.32 -4.60
CA ARG A 6 -7.81 -35.97 -4.84
C ARG A 6 -6.87 -37.05 -4.34
N VAL A 7 -5.95 -37.43 -5.19
CA VAL A 7 -4.93 -38.44 -4.86
C VAL A 7 -3.85 -37.78 -3.98
N LEU A 8 -3.64 -38.34 -2.80
CA LEU A 8 -2.57 -37.94 -1.89
C LEU A 8 -1.30 -38.77 -2.11
N ILE A 9 -1.47 -40.08 -2.34
CA ILE A 9 -0.36 -41.01 -2.59
C ILE A 9 -0.58 -41.61 -3.98
N LYS A 10 0.44 -41.52 -4.83
CA LYS A 10 0.46 -42.10 -6.17
C LYS A 10 0.55 -43.62 -6.09
N LYS A 11 0.28 -44.28 -7.22
CA LYS A 11 0.40 -45.76 -7.33
C LYS A 11 1.80 -46.30 -7.04
N ASP A 12 2.83 -45.48 -7.26
CA ASP A 12 4.23 -45.79 -6.98
C ASP A 12 4.65 -45.56 -5.52
N GLY A 13 3.72 -45.19 -4.64
CA GLY A 13 3.95 -44.90 -3.23
C GLY A 13 4.45 -43.48 -2.94
N ASN A 14 4.71 -42.65 -3.94
CA ASN A 14 5.17 -41.29 -3.76
C ASN A 14 3.98 -40.35 -3.46
N TYR A 15 4.24 -39.34 -2.65
CA TYR A 15 3.25 -38.27 -2.40
C TYR A 15 3.05 -37.37 -3.63
N THR A 16 1.82 -36.91 -3.79
CA THR A 16 1.54 -35.79 -4.71
C THR A 16 1.98 -34.47 -4.07
N TYR A 17 2.10 -33.38 -4.85
CA TYR A 17 2.39 -32.05 -4.30
C TYR A 17 1.32 -31.56 -3.31
N PHE A 18 0.10 -32.04 -3.44
CA PHE A 18 -1.01 -31.67 -2.57
C PHE A 18 -0.83 -32.20 -1.14
N THR A 19 -0.18 -33.34 -0.95
CA THR A 19 0.04 -33.93 0.38
C THR A 19 0.92 -33.09 1.29
N PRO A 20 2.14 -32.65 0.88
CA PRO A 20 2.95 -31.76 1.69
C PRO A 20 2.28 -30.40 1.94
N ASP A 21 1.54 -29.83 0.98
CA ASP A 21 0.78 -28.61 1.19
C ASP A 21 -0.26 -28.76 2.29
N THR A 22 -1.04 -29.84 2.24
CA THR A 22 -2.05 -30.16 3.25
C THR A 22 -1.40 -30.32 4.64
N ALA A 23 -0.30 -31.07 4.73
CA ALA A 23 0.43 -31.27 5.97
C ALA A 23 1.02 -29.97 6.53
N TYR A 24 1.51 -29.09 5.64
CA TYR A 24 2.06 -27.80 6.04
C TYR A 24 1.00 -26.85 6.59
N HIS A 25 -0.19 -26.81 5.98
CA HIS A 25 -1.30 -26.00 6.50
C HIS A 25 -1.79 -26.52 7.85
N TYR A 26 -1.88 -27.83 8.03
CA TYR A 26 -2.20 -28.43 9.33
C TYR A 26 -1.13 -28.07 10.38
N ASN A 27 0.16 -28.07 10.01
CA ASN A 27 1.22 -27.62 10.90
C ASN A 27 1.10 -26.13 11.26
N LYS A 28 0.73 -25.24 10.31
CA LYS A 28 0.47 -23.83 10.60
C LYS A 28 -0.62 -23.64 11.65
N ILE A 29 -1.71 -24.40 11.57
CA ILE A 29 -2.80 -24.41 12.55
C ILE A 29 -2.29 -24.85 13.94
N ASN A 30 -1.53 -25.95 13.98
CA ASN A 30 -0.98 -26.49 15.24
C ASN A 30 0.04 -25.56 15.91
N ARG A 31 0.61 -24.61 15.19
CA ARG A 31 1.45 -23.54 15.76
C ARG A 31 0.67 -22.43 16.45
N GLY A 32 -0.67 -22.52 16.48
CA GLY A 32 -1.54 -21.56 17.16
C GLY A 32 -1.91 -20.33 16.34
N ASN A 33 -1.76 -20.37 15.01
CA ASN A 33 -2.23 -19.28 14.16
C ASN A 33 -3.74 -19.34 13.99
N ASP A 34 -4.45 -18.27 14.29
CA ASP A 34 -5.92 -18.18 14.16
C ASP A 34 -6.35 -18.02 12.69
N ILE A 35 -5.61 -17.22 11.93
CA ILE A 35 -5.85 -16.92 10.52
C ILE A 35 -4.60 -17.27 9.72
N LEU A 36 -4.77 -17.98 8.62
CA LEU A 36 -3.73 -18.25 7.64
C LEU A 36 -4.02 -17.44 6.38
N ILE A 37 -3.04 -16.71 5.87
CA ILE A 37 -3.17 -15.93 4.65
C ILE A 37 -2.16 -16.47 3.64
N ASP A 38 -2.66 -17.03 2.53
CA ASP A 38 -1.84 -17.53 1.43
C ASP A 38 -1.94 -16.57 0.23
N LEU A 39 -0.79 -16.15 -0.28
CA LEU A 39 -0.68 -15.36 -1.51
C LEU A 39 -0.31 -16.28 -2.66
N MET A 40 -1.20 -16.42 -3.64
CA MET A 40 -1.04 -17.35 -4.77
C MET A 40 -1.14 -16.63 -6.11
N GLY A 41 -0.39 -17.08 -7.10
CA GLY A 41 -0.53 -16.61 -8.48
C GLY A 41 -1.87 -16.99 -9.10
N ALA A 42 -2.28 -16.28 -10.14
CA ALA A 42 -3.58 -16.45 -10.80
C ALA A 42 -3.81 -17.88 -11.37
N ASP A 43 -2.74 -18.59 -11.71
CA ASP A 43 -2.77 -19.98 -12.17
C ASP A 43 -3.21 -20.98 -11.08
N HIS A 44 -3.18 -20.58 -9.81
CA HIS A 44 -3.60 -21.38 -8.67
C HIS A 44 -5.07 -21.18 -8.26
N HIS A 45 -5.87 -20.42 -8.99
CA HIS A 45 -7.27 -20.16 -8.63
C HIS A 45 -8.08 -21.46 -8.38
N GLY A 46 -7.89 -22.49 -9.22
CA GLY A 46 -8.54 -23.81 -9.04
C GLY A 46 -8.05 -24.61 -7.83
N TYR A 47 -7.04 -24.12 -7.11
CA TYR A 47 -6.47 -24.79 -5.94
C TYR A 47 -7.15 -24.40 -4.63
N ILE A 48 -7.88 -23.29 -4.61
CA ILE A 48 -8.48 -22.68 -3.40
C ILE A 48 -9.42 -23.68 -2.70
N ASN A 49 -10.45 -24.16 -3.40
CA ASN A 49 -11.45 -25.07 -2.83
C ASN A 49 -10.82 -26.37 -2.34
N ARG A 50 -9.83 -26.88 -3.08
CA ARG A 50 -9.09 -28.08 -2.74
C ARG A 50 -8.35 -27.93 -1.41
N LEU A 51 -7.64 -26.82 -1.22
CA LEU A 51 -6.87 -26.59 -0.01
C LEU A 51 -7.79 -26.36 1.21
N LYS A 52 -8.84 -25.57 1.04
CA LYS A 52 -9.87 -25.39 2.07
C LYS A 52 -10.52 -26.71 2.48
N ALA A 53 -10.93 -27.54 1.52
CA ALA A 53 -11.50 -28.85 1.79
C ALA A 53 -10.52 -29.78 2.53
N SER A 54 -9.22 -29.70 2.27
CA SER A 54 -8.23 -30.48 3.01
C SER A 54 -8.17 -30.15 4.50
N LEU A 55 -8.32 -28.87 4.86
CA LEU A 55 -8.35 -28.44 6.26
C LEU A 55 -9.61 -28.95 6.98
N GLU A 56 -10.76 -28.97 6.30
CA GLU A 56 -12.01 -29.53 6.85
C GLU A 56 -11.86 -31.02 7.23
N THR A 57 -11.03 -31.78 6.51
CA THR A 57 -10.76 -33.19 6.85
C THR A 57 -10.06 -33.39 8.19
N PHE A 58 -9.37 -32.36 8.68
CA PHE A 58 -8.75 -32.32 10.00
C PHE A 58 -9.64 -31.69 11.07
N GLY A 59 -10.90 -31.37 10.75
CA GLY A 59 -11.83 -30.70 11.67
C GLY A 59 -11.51 -29.20 11.87
N VAL A 60 -10.75 -28.62 10.96
CA VAL A 60 -10.41 -27.18 10.98
C VAL A 60 -11.41 -26.42 10.14
N ASP A 61 -11.93 -25.32 10.68
CA ASP A 61 -12.77 -24.40 9.93
C ASP A 61 -12.00 -23.81 8.74
N SER A 62 -12.50 -24.03 7.53
CA SER A 62 -11.88 -23.57 6.30
C SER A 62 -11.83 -22.03 6.16
N ASP A 63 -12.65 -21.30 6.93
CA ASP A 63 -12.65 -19.84 6.93
C ASP A 63 -11.42 -19.24 7.65
N ARG A 64 -10.67 -20.06 8.40
CA ARG A 64 -9.37 -19.70 8.93
C ARG A 64 -8.30 -19.58 7.84
N LEU A 65 -8.54 -20.09 6.64
CA LEU A 65 -7.65 -19.95 5.49
C LEU A 65 -8.19 -18.91 4.50
N GLU A 66 -7.56 -17.76 4.46
CA GLU A 66 -7.74 -16.72 3.44
C GLU A 66 -6.75 -16.94 2.30
N ILE A 67 -7.23 -17.00 1.06
CA ILE A 67 -6.37 -17.15 -0.12
C ILE A 67 -6.56 -15.92 -1.00
N GLN A 68 -5.47 -15.17 -1.20
CA GLN A 68 -5.45 -14.04 -2.12
C GLN A 68 -4.79 -14.43 -3.43
N ILE A 69 -5.51 -14.23 -4.52
CA ILE A 69 -4.98 -14.46 -5.86
C ILE A 69 -4.32 -13.18 -6.36
N MET A 70 -3.06 -13.31 -6.76
CA MET A 70 -2.26 -12.21 -7.28
C MET A 70 -2.08 -12.34 -8.78
N GLN A 71 -2.41 -11.29 -9.51
CA GLN A 71 -2.19 -11.20 -10.94
C GLN A 71 -0.72 -10.95 -11.27
N MET A 72 -0.35 -11.28 -12.51
CA MET A 72 0.99 -11.03 -13.02
C MET A 72 1.26 -9.52 -13.13
N VAL A 73 2.44 -9.12 -12.66
CA VAL A 73 3.00 -7.79 -12.90
C VAL A 73 3.87 -7.87 -14.17
N ARG A 74 3.58 -7.01 -15.15
CA ARG A 74 4.43 -6.84 -16.32
C ARG A 74 5.41 -5.70 -16.06
N LEU A 75 6.66 -5.91 -16.42
CA LEU A 75 7.67 -4.88 -16.32
C LEU A 75 7.77 -4.14 -17.66
N MET A 76 7.59 -2.81 -17.61
CA MET A 76 7.65 -1.96 -18.79
C MET A 76 8.89 -1.07 -18.74
N GLN A 77 9.58 -0.95 -19.87
CA GLN A 77 10.70 -0.03 -20.04
C GLN A 77 10.63 0.61 -21.42
N ASN A 78 10.69 1.94 -21.50
CA ASN A 78 10.55 2.72 -22.74
C ASN A 78 9.29 2.38 -23.55
N GLY A 79 8.19 2.05 -22.88
CA GLY A 79 6.91 1.70 -23.51
C GLY A 79 6.81 0.27 -24.03
N GLU A 80 7.85 -0.56 -23.84
CA GLU A 80 7.87 -1.96 -24.24
C GLU A 80 7.94 -2.89 -23.03
N GLU A 81 7.31 -4.08 -23.16
CA GLU A 81 7.39 -5.09 -22.11
C GLU A 81 8.78 -5.73 -22.08
N VAL A 82 9.41 -5.68 -20.92
CA VAL A 82 10.69 -6.38 -20.66
C VAL A 82 10.41 -7.88 -20.49
N LYS A 83 10.67 -8.66 -21.53
CA LYS A 83 10.43 -10.09 -21.53
C LYS A 83 11.38 -10.81 -20.59
N MET A 84 10.84 -11.31 -19.49
CA MET A 84 11.56 -12.17 -18.56
C MET A 84 11.60 -13.60 -19.09
N SER A 85 12.78 -14.11 -19.44
CA SER A 85 12.95 -15.49 -19.88
C SER A 85 13.92 -16.24 -18.99
N LYS A 86 13.39 -17.19 -18.20
CA LYS A 86 14.20 -18.10 -17.37
C LYS A 86 15.21 -18.94 -18.22
N ARG A 87 14.93 -19.13 -19.51
CA ARG A 87 15.79 -19.93 -20.42
C ARG A 87 16.99 -19.19 -20.97
N THR A 88 16.94 -17.87 -21.04
CA THR A 88 17.99 -17.02 -21.60
C THR A 88 18.84 -16.31 -20.57
N GLY A 89 18.57 -16.48 -19.27
CA GLY A 89 19.27 -15.79 -18.19
C GLY A 89 18.91 -14.32 -18.00
N ASN A 90 17.92 -13.82 -18.75
CA ASN A 90 17.48 -12.41 -18.74
C ASN A 90 16.26 -12.19 -17.81
N ALA A 91 16.26 -12.80 -16.62
CA ALA A 91 15.23 -12.51 -15.62
C ALA A 91 15.70 -11.31 -14.80
N ILE A 92 14.95 -10.20 -14.87
CA ILE A 92 15.18 -9.07 -13.95
C ILE A 92 14.75 -9.51 -12.55
N THR A 93 15.65 -9.37 -11.60
CA THR A 93 15.39 -9.68 -10.20
C THR A 93 14.73 -8.50 -9.49
N LEU A 94 14.02 -8.76 -8.37
CA LEU A 94 13.50 -7.70 -7.52
C LEU A 94 14.62 -6.78 -7.01
N ARG A 95 15.83 -7.33 -6.79
CA ARG A 95 17.01 -6.55 -6.40
C ARG A 95 17.38 -5.52 -7.47
N GLU A 96 17.45 -5.94 -8.72
CA GLU A 96 17.76 -5.04 -9.84
C GLU A 96 16.71 -3.93 -9.98
N ILE A 97 15.41 -4.24 -9.80
CA ILE A 97 14.36 -3.21 -9.77
C ILE A 97 14.60 -2.21 -8.65
N MET A 98 14.86 -2.69 -7.42
CA MET A 98 15.10 -1.80 -6.27
C MET A 98 16.37 -0.97 -6.44
N ASP A 99 17.41 -1.52 -7.06
CA ASP A 99 18.66 -0.79 -7.32
C ASP A 99 18.46 0.29 -8.42
N GLU A 100 17.53 0.08 -9.35
CA GLU A 100 17.23 1.00 -10.44
C GLU A 100 16.26 2.12 -10.05
N VAL A 101 15.16 1.81 -9.36
CA VAL A 101 14.11 2.79 -9.03
C VAL A 101 14.13 3.25 -7.57
N GLY A 102 14.91 2.60 -6.72
CA GLY A 102 14.90 2.81 -5.28
C GLY A 102 13.87 1.95 -4.54
N ILE A 103 14.12 1.69 -3.26
CA ILE A 103 13.28 0.82 -2.43
C ILE A 103 11.88 1.41 -2.27
N ASP A 104 11.77 2.70 -1.96
CA ASP A 104 10.49 3.39 -1.71
C ASP A 104 9.58 3.31 -2.95
N ALA A 105 10.12 3.63 -4.14
CA ALA A 105 9.36 3.56 -5.38
C ALA A 105 8.95 2.12 -5.70
N ALA A 106 9.85 1.15 -5.58
CA ALA A 106 9.52 -0.25 -5.83
C ALA A 106 8.38 -0.74 -4.92
N ARG A 107 8.44 -0.47 -3.61
CA ARG A 107 7.40 -0.86 -2.65
C ARG A 107 6.08 -0.15 -2.94
N TYR A 108 6.12 1.16 -3.17
CA TYR A 108 4.93 1.96 -3.43
C TYR A 108 4.20 1.47 -4.68
N PHE A 109 4.90 1.33 -5.81
CA PHE A 109 4.32 0.89 -7.09
C PHE A 109 3.74 -0.53 -7.00
N LEU A 110 4.44 -1.46 -6.34
CA LEU A 110 3.93 -2.83 -6.15
C LEU A 110 2.73 -2.89 -5.20
N THR A 111 2.57 -1.89 -4.31
CA THR A 111 1.47 -1.85 -3.34
C THR A 111 0.25 -1.08 -3.87
N MET A 112 0.41 -0.19 -4.86
CA MET A 112 -0.64 0.76 -5.27
C MET A 112 -1.81 0.14 -6.04
N ARG A 113 -1.74 -1.13 -6.40
CA ARG A 113 -2.79 -1.84 -7.13
C ARG A 113 -3.39 -2.97 -6.31
N SER A 114 -4.67 -3.26 -6.58
CA SER A 114 -5.31 -4.44 -6.02
C SER A 114 -4.60 -5.69 -6.51
N PRO A 115 -4.37 -6.71 -5.64
CA PRO A 115 -3.68 -7.95 -6.03
C PRO A 115 -4.32 -8.68 -7.23
N ASP A 116 -5.64 -8.57 -7.40
CA ASP A 116 -6.41 -9.20 -8.47
C ASP A 116 -6.42 -8.41 -9.80
N SER A 117 -5.80 -7.22 -9.83
CA SER A 117 -5.70 -6.40 -11.03
C SER A 117 -4.38 -6.62 -11.78
N HIS A 118 -4.44 -6.64 -13.12
CA HIS A 118 -3.22 -6.58 -13.93
C HIS A 118 -2.51 -5.26 -13.70
N PHE A 119 -1.19 -5.31 -13.61
CA PHE A 119 -0.37 -4.14 -13.38
C PHE A 119 0.85 -4.11 -14.29
N ASP A 120 1.04 -2.97 -14.94
CA ASP A 120 2.23 -2.64 -15.70
C ASP A 120 3.12 -1.75 -14.82
N PHE A 121 4.26 -2.32 -14.39
CA PHE A 121 5.26 -1.58 -13.63
C PHE A 121 6.16 -0.85 -14.63
N ASP A 122 5.95 0.46 -14.75
CA ASP A 122 6.73 1.33 -15.62
C ASP A 122 7.99 1.83 -14.87
N LEU A 123 9.17 1.34 -15.31
CA LEU A 123 10.46 1.70 -14.71
C LEU A 123 10.81 3.17 -14.92
N GLU A 124 10.44 3.76 -16.05
CA GLU A 124 10.75 5.17 -16.33
C GLU A 124 9.89 6.08 -15.45
N LEU A 125 8.59 5.81 -15.37
CA LEU A 125 7.69 6.54 -14.48
C LEU A 125 8.14 6.44 -13.00
N ALA A 126 8.59 5.26 -12.57
CA ALA A 126 9.03 5.04 -11.19
C ALA A 126 10.32 5.83 -10.82
N LYS A 127 11.13 6.20 -11.81
CA LYS A 127 12.34 7.04 -11.63
C LYS A 127 12.08 8.54 -11.80
N GLU A 128 10.96 8.89 -12.40
CA GLU A 128 10.67 10.28 -12.78
C GLU A 128 10.46 11.17 -11.54
N GLN A 129 11.08 12.35 -11.54
CA GLN A 129 10.89 13.36 -10.49
C GLN A 129 9.85 14.39 -10.93
N SER A 130 8.63 13.92 -11.20
CA SER A 130 7.52 14.74 -11.65
C SER A 130 6.24 14.44 -10.87
N GLN A 131 5.19 15.23 -11.12
CA GLN A 131 3.87 15.00 -10.52
C GLN A 131 3.17 13.76 -11.06
N ASP A 132 3.63 13.20 -12.17
CA ASP A 132 3.09 11.98 -12.76
C ASP A 132 3.56 10.74 -11.98
N ASN A 133 4.71 10.83 -11.30
CA ASN A 133 5.18 9.78 -10.40
C ASN A 133 4.45 9.88 -9.04
N PRO A 134 3.59 8.91 -8.67
CA PRO A 134 2.75 9.01 -7.48
C PRO A 134 3.53 9.04 -6.17
N ILE A 135 4.65 8.31 -6.05
CA ILE A 135 5.46 8.37 -4.81
C ILE A 135 6.18 9.72 -4.70
N TYR A 136 6.73 10.23 -5.81
CA TYR A 136 7.36 11.54 -5.83
C TYR A 136 6.36 12.65 -5.47
N TYR A 137 5.14 12.60 -6.02
CA TYR A 137 4.08 13.55 -5.71
C TYR A 137 3.75 13.60 -4.21
N ALA A 138 3.63 12.44 -3.56
CA ALA A 138 3.37 12.35 -2.13
C ALA A 138 4.57 12.85 -1.28
N GLN A 139 5.79 12.43 -1.63
CA GLN A 139 7.01 12.88 -0.95
C GLN A 139 7.23 14.39 -1.11
N TYR A 140 6.90 14.94 -2.28
CA TYR A 140 6.98 16.39 -2.52
C TYR A 140 5.99 17.17 -1.67
N ALA A 141 4.76 16.66 -1.46
CA ALA A 141 3.81 17.27 -0.52
C ALA A 141 4.39 17.34 0.89
N HIS A 142 4.94 16.24 1.39
CA HIS A 142 5.58 16.18 2.72
C HIS A 142 6.77 17.14 2.83
N ALA A 143 7.68 17.14 1.85
CA ALA A 143 8.84 18.02 1.83
C ALA A 143 8.45 19.51 1.81
N ARG A 144 7.40 19.85 1.04
CA ARG A 144 6.86 21.22 1.00
C ARG A 144 6.32 21.64 2.36
N ILE A 145 5.55 20.78 3.05
CA ILE A 145 5.06 21.07 4.40
C ILE A 145 6.23 21.30 5.35
N CYS A 146 7.25 20.44 5.34
CA CYS A 146 8.45 20.62 6.16
C CYS A 146 9.13 21.97 5.92
N SER A 147 9.22 22.42 4.67
CA SER A 147 9.79 23.72 4.31
C SER A 147 8.97 24.88 4.86
N ILE A 148 7.63 24.81 4.80
CA ILE A 148 6.75 25.84 5.33
C ILE A 148 6.86 25.91 6.86
N LEU A 149 6.86 24.76 7.54
CA LEU A 149 7.02 24.69 9.00
C LEU A 149 8.36 25.28 9.46
N LYS A 150 9.43 25.01 8.70
CA LYS A 150 10.74 25.62 8.96
C LYS A 150 10.68 27.14 8.83
N GLN A 151 10.06 27.67 7.78
CA GLN A 151 9.89 29.13 7.59
C GLN A 151 9.03 29.76 8.70
N ALA A 152 7.95 29.08 9.14
CA ALA A 152 7.14 29.53 10.28
C ALA A 152 7.98 29.67 11.54
N LYS A 153 8.81 28.67 11.84
CA LYS A 153 9.71 28.68 13.00
C LYS A 153 10.74 29.82 12.93
N GLU A 154 11.29 30.08 11.75
CA GLU A 154 12.22 31.23 11.53
C GLU A 154 11.54 32.59 11.78
N GLN A 155 10.20 32.67 11.63
CA GLN A 155 9.37 33.82 11.95
C GLN A 155 8.88 33.84 13.41
N GLY A 156 9.33 32.91 14.24
CA GLY A 156 8.93 32.79 15.65
C GLY A 156 7.56 32.16 15.87
N ILE A 157 6.99 31.50 14.85
CA ILE A 157 5.71 30.81 14.96
C ILE A 157 5.97 29.30 15.12
N GLU A 158 5.61 28.79 16.29
CA GLU A 158 5.70 27.36 16.60
C GLU A 158 4.36 26.67 16.45
N VAL A 159 4.40 25.34 16.21
CA VAL A 159 3.22 24.49 16.20
C VAL A 159 2.60 24.49 17.60
N SER A 160 1.30 24.75 17.68
CA SER A 160 0.57 24.74 18.95
C SER A 160 -0.84 24.17 18.75
N THR A 161 -1.30 23.39 19.73
CA THR A 161 -2.68 22.94 19.82
C THR A 161 -3.65 24.01 20.36
N ASP A 162 -3.10 25.13 20.88
CA ASP A 162 -3.88 26.24 21.45
C ASP A 162 -4.19 27.32 20.39
N ALA A 163 -3.97 27.06 19.10
CA ALA A 163 -4.29 27.98 18.03
C ALA A 163 -5.81 28.18 17.89
N ASP A 164 -6.21 29.37 17.45
CA ASP A 164 -7.62 29.67 17.15
C ASP A 164 -8.04 29.00 15.82
N PHE A 165 -8.53 27.77 15.90
CA PHE A 165 -8.98 27.01 14.75
C PHE A 165 -10.26 27.57 14.07
N SER A 166 -10.95 28.55 14.66
CA SER A 166 -12.04 29.26 13.99
C SER A 166 -11.56 30.06 12.77
N LYS A 167 -10.26 30.34 12.68
CA LYS A 167 -9.62 30.96 11.53
C LYS A 167 -9.50 30.06 10.32
N ILE A 168 -9.69 28.75 10.48
CA ILE A 168 -9.76 27.79 9.37
C ILE A 168 -11.19 27.78 8.81
N ASN A 169 -11.43 28.67 7.86
CA ASN A 169 -12.77 28.89 7.27
C ASN A 169 -12.81 28.69 5.74
N ASN A 170 -11.70 28.32 5.13
CA ASN A 170 -11.61 28.00 3.72
C ASN A 170 -12.08 26.57 3.45
N ASP A 171 -12.95 26.35 2.45
CA ASP A 171 -13.47 25.03 2.11
C ASP A 171 -12.34 24.00 1.83
N LYS A 172 -11.24 24.44 1.19
CA LYS A 172 -10.11 23.55 0.90
C LYS A 172 -9.34 23.13 2.14
N ALA A 173 -9.24 24.00 3.15
CA ALA A 173 -8.67 23.68 4.45
C ALA A 173 -9.57 22.68 5.21
N ILE A 174 -10.88 22.88 5.16
CA ILE A 174 -11.85 21.96 5.78
C ILE A 174 -11.81 20.59 5.08
N ASP A 175 -11.74 20.54 3.75
CA ASP A 175 -11.62 19.29 2.98
C ASP A 175 -10.32 18.55 3.34
N LEU A 176 -9.22 19.29 3.53
CA LEU A 176 -7.92 18.74 3.96
C LEU A 176 -8.01 18.12 5.36
N LEU A 177 -8.64 18.80 6.31
CA LEU A 177 -8.85 18.26 7.68
C LEU A 177 -9.71 17.02 7.68
N LYS A 178 -10.76 16.95 6.85
CA LYS A 178 -11.58 15.75 6.67
C LYS A 178 -10.71 14.58 6.19
N LYS A 179 -9.80 14.83 5.23
CA LYS A 179 -8.88 13.79 4.76
C LYS A 179 -7.94 13.31 5.86
N VAL A 180 -7.43 14.18 6.72
CA VAL A 180 -6.65 13.77 7.89
C VAL A 180 -7.48 12.86 8.82
N ALA A 181 -8.73 13.21 9.06
CA ALA A 181 -9.63 12.44 9.93
C ALA A 181 -9.98 11.04 9.39
N GLU A 182 -9.93 10.83 8.06
CA GLU A 182 -10.18 9.53 7.42
C GLU A 182 -9.06 8.51 7.62
N PHE A 183 -7.89 8.90 8.18
CA PHE A 183 -6.71 8.03 8.22
C PHE A 183 -6.92 6.74 9.01
N GLU A 184 -7.48 6.83 10.21
CA GLU A 184 -7.73 5.67 11.08
C GLU A 184 -8.65 4.65 10.39
N SER A 185 -9.81 5.10 9.91
CA SER A 185 -10.76 4.22 9.22
C SER A 185 -10.20 3.63 7.92
N THR A 186 -9.28 4.34 7.26
CA THR A 186 -8.58 3.82 6.08
C THR A 186 -7.64 2.67 6.44
N ILE A 187 -6.89 2.79 7.56
CA ILE A 187 -6.02 1.71 8.05
C ILE A 187 -6.85 0.48 8.41
N GLU A 188 -7.91 0.66 9.19
CA GLU A 188 -8.82 -0.42 9.58
C GLU A 188 -9.36 -1.14 8.34
N SER A 189 -9.90 -0.37 7.40
CA SER A 189 -10.44 -0.92 6.16
C SER A 189 -9.39 -1.62 5.31
N ALA A 190 -8.17 -1.11 5.22
CA ALA A 190 -7.07 -1.75 4.50
C ALA A 190 -6.68 -3.09 5.15
N ALA A 191 -6.64 -3.14 6.49
CA ALA A 191 -6.30 -4.34 7.25
C ALA A 191 -7.39 -5.41 7.14
N GLU A 192 -8.65 -5.05 7.37
CA GLU A 192 -9.78 -5.98 7.32
C GLU A 192 -9.95 -6.64 5.96
N HIS A 193 -9.76 -5.86 4.88
CA HIS A 193 -9.92 -6.35 3.51
C HIS A 193 -8.62 -6.87 2.89
N ARG A 194 -7.50 -6.91 3.62
CA ARG A 194 -6.18 -7.25 3.08
C ARG A 194 -5.83 -6.42 1.82
N ALA A 195 -6.15 -5.12 1.86
CA ALA A 195 -6.13 -4.21 0.72
C ALA A 195 -5.16 -3.02 0.92
N PRO A 196 -3.83 -3.26 0.95
CA PRO A 196 -2.84 -2.21 1.23
C PRO A 196 -2.87 -1.07 0.20
N HIS A 197 -3.36 -1.30 -1.03
CA HIS A 197 -3.56 -0.28 -2.04
C HIS A 197 -4.53 0.83 -1.62
N ARG A 198 -5.39 0.61 -0.62
CA ARG A 198 -6.24 1.68 -0.04
C ARG A 198 -5.40 2.75 0.64
N LEU A 199 -4.27 2.37 1.26
CA LEU A 199 -3.35 3.33 1.87
C LEU A 199 -2.63 4.17 0.82
N THR A 200 -2.18 3.58 -0.29
CA THR A 200 -1.54 4.36 -1.36
C THR A 200 -2.51 5.32 -2.03
N ASN A 201 -3.77 4.91 -2.25
CA ASN A 201 -4.82 5.80 -2.74
C ASN A 201 -5.08 6.95 -1.76
N TYR A 202 -5.18 6.66 -0.47
CA TYR A 202 -5.34 7.67 0.57
C TYR A 202 -4.18 8.68 0.60
N ILE A 203 -2.93 8.20 0.48
CA ILE A 203 -1.74 9.06 0.40
C ILE A 203 -1.86 10.05 -0.77
N GLN A 204 -2.28 9.57 -1.96
CA GLN A 204 -2.49 10.43 -3.12
C GLN A 204 -3.58 11.47 -2.87
N ASP A 205 -4.71 11.05 -2.31
CA ASP A 205 -5.83 11.93 -1.99
C ASP A 205 -5.43 13.02 -0.98
N LEU A 206 -4.70 12.64 0.08
CA LEU A 206 -4.24 13.57 1.10
C LEU A 206 -3.23 14.57 0.52
N ALA A 207 -2.27 14.10 -0.29
CA ALA A 207 -1.31 14.97 -0.97
C ALA A 207 -2.02 15.93 -1.93
N ALA A 208 -3.00 15.45 -2.70
CA ALA A 208 -3.80 16.27 -3.61
C ALA A 208 -4.64 17.31 -2.85
N ALA A 209 -5.24 16.94 -1.72
CA ALA A 209 -6.00 17.86 -0.86
C ALA A 209 -5.09 18.97 -0.30
N PHE A 210 -3.87 18.61 0.14
CA PHE A 210 -2.88 19.60 0.58
C PHE A 210 -2.47 20.55 -0.55
N HIS A 211 -2.17 20.05 -1.75
CA HIS A 211 -1.82 20.91 -2.88
C HIS A 211 -2.96 21.84 -3.30
N LYS A 212 -4.21 21.37 -3.27
CA LYS A 212 -5.39 22.20 -3.53
C LYS A 212 -5.53 23.34 -2.50
N PHE A 213 -5.34 23.03 -1.22
CA PHE A 213 -5.34 24.04 -0.15
C PHE A 213 -4.18 25.03 -0.36
N TYR A 214 -2.96 24.56 -0.54
CA TYR A 214 -1.77 25.39 -0.69
C TYR A 214 -1.84 26.34 -1.89
N ASN A 215 -2.48 25.92 -2.98
CA ASN A 215 -2.67 26.77 -4.16
C ASN A 215 -3.80 27.80 -3.96
N ALA A 216 -4.77 27.52 -3.10
CA ALA A 216 -5.88 28.40 -2.83
C ALA A 216 -5.60 29.44 -1.75
N GLU A 217 -4.73 29.13 -0.79
CA GLU A 217 -4.50 29.97 0.37
C GLU A 217 -3.05 29.87 0.88
N LYS A 218 -2.48 31.03 1.24
CA LYS A 218 -1.16 31.08 1.87
C LYS A 218 -1.24 30.57 3.30
N VAL A 219 -0.27 29.71 3.68
CA VAL A 219 -0.14 29.24 5.07
C VAL A 219 0.38 30.36 5.97
N LEU A 220 1.46 31.02 5.57
CA LEU A 220 2.05 32.15 6.26
C LEU A 220 1.43 33.44 5.75
N THR A 221 0.65 34.11 6.60
CA THR A 221 -0.13 35.32 6.29
C THR A 221 0.23 36.45 7.24
N ASP A 222 -0.26 37.66 6.98
CA ASP A 222 -0.09 38.81 7.87
C ASP A 222 -0.94 38.70 9.16
N ASP A 223 -1.98 37.86 9.15
CA ASP A 223 -2.76 37.49 10.37
C ASP A 223 -2.04 36.37 11.11
N THR A 224 -1.37 36.72 12.21
CA THR A 224 -0.60 35.78 13.04
C THR A 224 -1.47 34.63 13.60
N GLU A 225 -2.69 34.89 14.02
CA GLU A 225 -3.56 33.84 14.58
C GLU A 225 -4.01 32.86 13.47
N LYS A 226 -4.31 33.37 12.30
CA LYS A 226 -4.60 32.53 11.12
C LYS A 226 -3.39 31.69 10.74
N THR A 227 -2.20 32.28 10.74
CA THR A 227 -0.95 31.55 10.46
C THR A 227 -0.70 30.42 11.49
N LYS A 228 -0.91 30.68 12.78
CA LYS A 228 -0.79 29.64 13.82
C LYS A 228 -1.77 28.48 13.58
N ALA A 229 -3.02 28.77 13.24
CA ALA A 229 -4.01 27.74 12.94
C ALA A 229 -3.62 26.91 11.70
N HIS A 230 -3.16 27.56 10.62
CA HIS A 230 -2.69 26.88 9.41
C HIS A 230 -1.43 26.04 9.69
N VAL A 231 -0.47 26.52 10.47
CA VAL A 231 0.75 25.79 10.85
C VAL A 231 0.39 24.53 11.64
N ALA A 232 -0.52 24.61 12.60
CA ALA A 232 -1.00 23.44 13.33
C ALA A 232 -1.70 22.43 12.40
N MET A 233 -2.55 22.91 11.48
CA MET A 233 -3.23 22.07 10.50
C MET A 233 -2.25 21.31 9.60
N ILE A 234 -1.28 22.01 8.99
CA ILE A 234 -0.34 21.34 8.08
C ILE A 234 0.64 20.42 8.81
N GLU A 235 0.93 20.67 10.10
CA GLU A 235 1.69 19.72 10.92
C GLU A 235 0.91 18.41 11.10
N ALA A 236 -0.41 18.45 11.33
CA ALA A 236 -1.24 17.26 11.35
C ALA A 236 -1.18 16.51 10.00
N VAL A 237 -1.23 17.22 8.88
CA VAL A 237 -1.06 16.62 7.54
C VAL A 237 0.31 15.98 7.38
N ARG A 238 1.39 16.64 7.83
CA ARG A 238 2.76 16.11 7.79
C ARG A 238 2.89 14.79 8.54
N ILE A 239 2.37 14.76 9.77
CA ILE A 239 2.38 13.55 10.62
C ILE A 239 1.61 12.43 9.93
N THR A 240 0.43 12.72 9.40
CA THR A 240 -0.42 11.74 8.74
C THR A 240 0.23 11.18 7.48
N LEU A 241 0.80 12.05 6.61
CA LEU A 241 1.54 11.60 5.42
C LEU A 241 2.76 10.76 5.79
N HIS A 242 3.52 11.18 6.80
CA HIS A 242 4.68 10.43 7.28
C HIS A 242 4.27 9.02 7.74
N ASN A 243 3.24 8.92 8.57
CA ASN A 243 2.76 7.64 9.09
C ASN A 243 2.20 6.75 7.96
N ALA A 244 1.43 7.33 7.04
CA ALA A 244 0.87 6.60 5.90
C ALA A 244 1.98 6.07 4.96
N LEU A 245 2.99 6.88 4.64
CA LEU A 245 4.14 6.46 3.84
C LEU A 245 4.95 5.37 4.54
N ALA A 246 5.18 5.47 5.85
CA ALA A 246 5.89 4.46 6.63
C ALA A 246 5.17 3.09 6.66
N LEU A 247 3.83 3.07 6.53
CA LEU A 247 3.06 1.82 6.45
C LEU A 247 3.21 1.09 5.11
N VAL A 248 3.51 1.80 4.03
CA VAL A 248 3.70 1.20 2.71
C VAL A 248 5.16 0.97 2.35
N GLY A 249 6.10 1.45 3.16
CA GLY A 249 7.53 1.17 3.04
C GLY A 249 8.42 2.29 3.27
#